data_a0d22d6358d5f696fa224d497a4bf340
#
_entry.id   a0d22d6358d5f696fa224d497a4bf340
#
_cell.length_a   1.000
_cell.length_b   1.000
_cell.length_c   1.000
_cell.angle_alpha   90.00
_cell.angle_beta   90.00
_cell.angle_gamma   90.00
#
_symmetry.space_group_name_H-M   'P 1'
#
loop_
_entity.id
_entity.type
_entity.pdbx_description
1 polymer ?
#
loop_
_entity_poly.entity_id
_entity_poly.type
_entity_poly.pdbx_seq_one_letter_code
_entity_poly.pdbx_strand_id
1 'polypeptide(L)'
;MSANELVNKRPLIQTQLQGFLLLLTLALLYFPLFLRLDTRPLREWDEARNAVNAYEMSKTGQFLVKTYDYEPDLWETKPPFLEWLQIIGFKTIGYNELAVRLPSALASFVMLVFIILWLRKHTQDFQVGILAALIVVCSNGFIHEHGSRTGDHDALMIAFTIGFLLNVFQYLEFKQNKALIWASLCLSAAVLTKSVAALMVLPGVLFYVLVQKQLLATLKNKAFWQVCWSSRQRS
;
A
#
# COMPACT_ATOMS: atom_id res chain seq x y z
N MET A 1 -17.87 -4.16 -46.45
CA MET A 1 -16.94 -4.53 -45.41
C MET A 1 -16.94 -6.04 -45.28
N SER A 2 -15.80 -6.71 -45.54
CA SER A 2 -15.78 -8.20 -45.57
C SER A 2 -15.79 -8.77 -44.16
N ALA A 3 -16.24 -10.04 -44.01
CA ALA A 3 -16.26 -10.74 -42.71
C ALA A 3 -14.83 -10.80 -42.09
N ASN A 4 -13.79 -10.87 -42.92
CA ASN A 4 -12.38 -10.86 -42.48
C ASN A 4 -11.95 -9.49 -41.90
N GLU A 5 -12.49 -8.36 -42.35
CA GLU A 5 -12.23 -7.04 -41.78
C GLU A 5 -12.87 -6.86 -40.40
N LEU A 6 -14.03 -7.49 -40.17
CA LEU A 6 -14.70 -7.51 -38.88
C LEU A 6 -13.96 -8.37 -37.85
N VAL A 7 -13.40 -9.50 -38.26
CA VAL A 7 -12.63 -10.41 -37.39
C VAL A 7 -11.31 -9.74 -36.97
N ASN A 8 -10.65 -9.01 -37.86
CA ASN A 8 -9.39 -8.33 -37.57
C ASN A 8 -9.55 -7.05 -36.70
N LYS A 9 -10.75 -6.42 -36.68
CA LYS A 9 -11.06 -5.24 -35.86
C LYS A 9 -11.45 -5.60 -34.42
N ARG A 10 -11.93 -6.82 -34.15
CA ARG A 10 -12.33 -7.25 -32.79
C ARG A 10 -11.25 -7.06 -31.71
N PRO A 11 -9.99 -7.49 -31.91
CA PRO A 11 -8.97 -7.32 -30.89
C PRO A 11 -8.62 -5.85 -30.62
N LEU A 12 -8.63 -4.98 -31.66
CA LEU A 12 -8.38 -3.54 -31.51
C LEU A 12 -9.47 -2.85 -30.71
N ILE A 13 -10.75 -3.12 -31.02
CA ILE A 13 -11.90 -2.56 -30.31
C ILE A 13 -11.89 -3.01 -28.84
N GLN A 14 -11.59 -4.28 -28.58
CA GLN A 14 -11.49 -4.82 -27.23
C GLN A 14 -10.36 -4.16 -26.43
N THR A 15 -9.21 -3.93 -27.05
CA THR A 15 -8.08 -3.24 -26.41
C THR A 15 -8.40 -1.77 -26.08
N GLN A 16 -9.09 -1.08 -27.02
CA GLN A 16 -9.51 0.32 -26.80
C GLN A 16 -10.55 0.41 -25.68
N LEU A 17 -11.51 -0.50 -25.64
CA LEU A 17 -12.52 -0.56 -24.58
C LEU A 17 -11.87 -0.83 -23.21
N GLN A 18 -10.91 -1.74 -23.13
CA GLN A 18 -10.17 -2.00 -21.88
C GLN A 18 -9.37 -0.77 -21.43
N GLY A 19 -8.74 -0.06 -22.37
CA GLY A 19 -8.04 1.20 -22.07
C GLY A 19 -8.98 2.27 -21.53
N PHE A 20 -10.13 2.44 -22.17
CA PHE A 20 -11.16 3.38 -21.69
C PHE A 20 -11.69 3.01 -20.30
N LEU A 21 -12.00 1.73 -20.07
CA LEU A 21 -12.45 1.25 -18.76
C LEU A 21 -11.39 1.46 -17.67
N LEU A 22 -10.12 1.27 -18.01
CA LEU A 22 -9.02 1.55 -17.08
C LEU A 22 -8.97 3.04 -16.71
N LEU A 23 -9.00 3.93 -17.70
CA LEU A 23 -8.98 5.38 -17.46
C LEU A 23 -10.19 5.83 -16.64
N LEU A 24 -11.37 5.33 -16.97
CA LEU A 24 -12.59 5.62 -16.22
C LEU A 24 -12.46 5.13 -14.75
N THR A 25 -11.92 3.92 -14.57
CA THR A 25 -11.70 3.36 -13.22
C THR A 25 -10.71 4.19 -12.43
N LEU A 26 -9.57 4.58 -13.04
CA LEU A 26 -8.58 5.45 -12.39
C LEU A 26 -9.20 6.79 -11.97
N ALA A 27 -10.05 7.39 -12.82
CA ALA A 27 -10.79 8.59 -12.48
C ALA A 27 -11.77 8.35 -11.31
N LEU A 28 -12.53 7.25 -11.34
CA LEU A 28 -13.45 6.87 -10.25
C LEU A 28 -12.73 6.61 -8.92
N LEU A 29 -11.50 6.10 -8.95
CA LEU A 29 -10.67 5.92 -7.76
C LEU A 29 -10.05 7.24 -7.28
N TYR A 30 -9.71 8.12 -8.23
CA TYR A 30 -9.09 9.41 -7.91
C TYR A 30 -10.02 10.32 -7.10
N PHE A 31 -11.27 10.47 -7.53
CA PHE A 31 -12.21 11.40 -6.87
C PHE A 31 -12.40 11.12 -5.38
N PRO A 32 -12.76 9.90 -4.94
CA PRO A 32 -12.97 9.64 -3.52
C PRO A 32 -11.69 9.74 -2.69
N LEU A 33 -10.51 9.50 -3.28
CA LEU A 33 -9.25 9.52 -2.55
C LEU A 33 -8.62 10.92 -2.43
N PHE A 34 -8.67 11.71 -3.49
CA PHE A 34 -7.88 12.96 -3.57
C PHE A 34 -8.73 14.24 -3.55
N LEU A 35 -10.02 14.15 -3.91
CA LEU A 35 -10.84 15.38 -3.99
C LEU A 35 -10.96 16.05 -2.63
N ARG A 36 -10.57 17.32 -2.55
CA ARG A 36 -10.68 18.16 -1.34
C ARG A 36 -9.99 17.55 -0.11
N LEU A 37 -8.76 17.03 -0.24
CA LEU A 37 -7.97 16.58 0.90
C LEU A 37 -7.53 17.73 1.81
N ASP A 38 -7.42 18.93 1.26
CA ASP A 38 -6.96 20.17 1.89
C ASP A 38 -8.06 20.99 2.56
N THR A 39 -9.35 20.65 2.34
CA THR A 39 -10.45 21.56 2.73
C THR A 39 -10.92 21.40 4.18
N ARG A 40 -10.59 20.31 4.84
CA ARG A 40 -10.98 20.07 6.24
C ARG A 40 -9.77 20.24 7.14
N PRO A 41 -9.93 20.85 8.33
CA PRO A 41 -8.85 20.90 9.30
C PRO A 41 -8.38 19.48 9.66
N LEU A 42 -7.15 19.37 10.18
CA LEU A 42 -6.65 18.10 10.68
C LEU A 42 -7.55 17.61 11.82
N ARG A 43 -7.78 16.31 11.85
CA ARG A 43 -8.55 15.69 12.92
C ARG A 43 -7.77 15.71 14.22
N GLU A 44 -8.47 15.87 15.32
CA GLU A 44 -7.90 15.74 16.65
C GLU A 44 -7.29 14.34 16.86
N TRP A 45 -6.38 14.23 17.81
CA TRP A 45 -5.63 13.02 18.17
C TRP A 45 -4.65 12.55 17.10
N ASP A 46 -4.84 11.38 16.50
CA ASP A 46 -3.81 10.68 15.72
C ASP A 46 -3.32 11.51 14.53
N GLU A 47 -4.21 12.05 13.69
CA GLU A 47 -3.80 12.82 12.52
C GLU A 47 -3.04 14.09 12.89
N ALA A 48 -3.56 14.85 13.85
CA ALA A 48 -2.93 16.10 14.30
C ALA A 48 -1.59 15.81 14.98
N ARG A 49 -1.52 14.75 15.79
CA ARG A 49 -0.29 14.34 16.48
C ARG A 49 0.80 13.92 15.49
N ASN A 50 0.46 13.08 14.51
CA ASN A 50 1.39 12.68 13.45
C ASN A 50 1.90 13.91 12.67
N ALA A 51 1.02 14.87 12.39
CA ALA A 51 1.39 16.11 11.69
C ALA A 51 2.36 16.96 12.52
N VAL A 52 2.14 17.09 13.84
CA VAL A 52 3.05 17.80 14.77
C VAL A 52 4.39 17.07 14.83
N ASN A 53 4.39 15.75 15.02
CA ASN A 53 5.64 14.97 15.03
C ASN A 53 6.43 15.19 13.73
N ALA A 54 5.79 15.08 12.55
CA ALA A 54 6.43 15.31 11.26
C ALA A 54 6.93 16.75 11.10
N TYR A 55 6.16 17.75 11.57
CA TYR A 55 6.55 19.15 11.54
C TYR A 55 7.81 19.40 12.38
N GLU A 56 7.84 18.97 13.63
CA GLU A 56 8.97 19.15 14.54
C GLU A 56 10.22 18.41 14.05
N MET A 57 10.05 17.15 13.58
CA MET A 57 11.14 16.41 12.94
C MET A 57 11.71 17.16 11.73
N SER A 58 10.85 17.82 10.94
CA SER A 58 11.29 18.62 9.79
C SER A 58 12.10 19.87 10.18
N LYS A 59 11.83 20.44 11.36
CA LYS A 59 12.52 21.64 11.91
C LYS A 59 13.81 21.30 12.63
N THR A 60 13.79 20.22 13.42
CA THR A 60 14.95 19.82 14.23
C THR A 60 15.98 19.02 13.46
N GLY A 61 15.58 18.38 12.34
CA GLY A 61 16.42 17.45 11.58
C GLY A 61 16.62 16.09 12.26
N GLN A 62 15.89 15.80 13.33
CA GLN A 62 15.89 14.49 14.00
C GLN A 62 14.83 13.60 13.37
N PHE A 63 15.25 12.58 12.61
CA PHE A 63 14.33 11.73 11.84
C PHE A 63 14.03 10.38 12.49
N LEU A 64 14.56 10.10 13.67
CA LEU A 64 14.36 8.80 14.35
C LEU A 64 13.48 8.91 15.58
N VAL A 65 13.65 9.98 16.37
CA VAL A 65 12.87 10.22 17.58
C VAL A 65 11.78 11.22 17.26
N LYS A 66 10.53 10.81 17.47
CA LYS A 66 9.38 11.69 17.36
C LYS A 66 9.32 12.61 18.57
N THR A 67 8.94 13.85 18.34
CA THR A 67 8.76 14.84 19.39
C THR A 67 7.37 15.45 19.34
N TYR A 68 6.89 15.87 20.49
CA TYR A 68 5.67 16.65 20.66
C TYR A 68 5.96 17.76 21.67
N ASP A 69 5.74 19.00 21.27
CA ASP A 69 6.18 20.20 22.01
C ASP A 69 7.72 20.21 22.20
N TYR A 70 8.43 19.70 21.18
CA TYR A 70 9.89 19.53 21.11
C TYR A 70 10.51 18.61 22.19
N GLU A 71 9.68 17.91 22.96
CA GLU A 71 10.09 16.86 23.89
C GLU A 71 9.82 15.47 23.29
N PRO A 72 10.56 14.42 23.69
CA PRO A 72 10.35 13.07 23.18
C PRO A 72 8.90 12.60 23.37
N ASP A 73 8.23 12.23 22.28
CA ASP A 73 6.85 11.74 22.31
C ASP A 73 6.79 10.29 22.77
N LEU A 74 6.64 10.08 24.06
CA LEU A 74 6.56 8.75 24.68
C LEU A 74 5.18 8.08 24.48
N TRP A 75 4.18 8.82 24.02
CA TRP A 75 2.86 8.30 23.75
C TRP A 75 2.80 7.62 22.37
N GLU A 76 3.48 8.20 21.38
CA GLU A 76 3.47 7.68 20.01
C GLU A 76 4.52 6.57 19.83
N THR A 77 4.04 5.33 19.83
CA THR A 77 4.88 4.12 19.78
C THR A 77 5.11 3.59 18.35
N LYS A 78 4.48 4.20 17.35
CA LYS A 78 4.62 3.76 15.95
C LYS A 78 5.94 4.27 15.35
N PRO A 79 6.63 3.51 14.49
CA PRO A 79 7.83 3.99 13.80
C PRO A 79 7.55 5.17 12.87
N PRO A 80 8.57 5.98 12.51
CA PRO A 80 8.39 7.28 11.86
C PRO A 80 8.26 7.23 10.33
N PHE A 81 7.87 6.11 9.74
CA PHE A 81 7.84 5.99 8.28
C PHE A 81 6.79 6.90 7.62
N LEU A 82 5.63 7.06 8.25
CA LEU A 82 4.60 8.00 7.77
C LEU A 82 5.13 9.43 7.83
N GLU A 83 5.72 9.82 8.95
CA GLU A 83 6.25 11.16 9.17
C GLU A 83 7.35 11.50 8.16
N TRP A 84 8.20 10.56 7.79
CA TRP A 84 9.18 10.78 6.72
C TRP A 84 8.53 11.13 5.38
N LEU A 85 7.43 10.47 5.03
CA LEU A 85 6.68 10.80 3.82
C LEU A 85 5.96 12.15 3.92
N GLN A 86 5.41 12.48 5.10
CA GLN A 86 4.82 13.80 5.37
C GLN A 86 5.87 14.92 5.28
N ILE A 87 7.09 14.70 5.78
CA ILE A 87 8.21 15.65 5.66
C ILE A 87 8.57 15.89 4.19
N ILE A 88 8.55 14.86 3.34
CA ILE A 88 8.72 15.02 1.89
C ILE A 88 7.60 15.91 1.34
N GLY A 89 6.35 15.68 1.76
CA GLY A 89 5.21 16.52 1.44
C GLY A 89 5.44 17.99 1.85
N PHE A 90 5.84 18.22 3.10
CA PHE A 90 6.14 19.57 3.61
C PHE A 90 7.19 20.31 2.80
N LYS A 91 8.23 19.60 2.34
CA LYS A 91 9.29 20.18 1.53
C LYS A 91 8.89 20.47 0.08
N THR A 92 7.87 19.78 -0.45
CA THR A 92 7.46 19.89 -1.86
C THR A 92 6.26 20.80 -2.07
N ILE A 93 5.26 20.69 -1.21
CA ILE A 93 3.97 21.42 -1.33
C ILE A 93 3.69 22.33 -0.14
N GLY A 94 4.61 22.41 0.83
CA GLY A 94 4.49 23.28 2.00
C GLY A 94 3.75 22.63 3.17
N TYR A 95 3.72 23.36 4.29
CA TYR A 95 3.07 22.92 5.53
C TYR A 95 1.55 23.16 5.42
N ASN A 96 0.83 22.12 5.06
CA ASN A 96 -0.62 22.15 4.91
C ASN A 96 -1.23 20.75 5.08
N GLU A 97 -2.55 20.66 5.17
CA GLU A 97 -3.31 19.42 5.38
C GLU A 97 -3.11 18.43 4.23
N LEU A 98 -2.93 18.94 3.00
CA LEU A 98 -2.67 18.09 1.84
C LEU A 98 -1.36 17.32 2.01
N ALA A 99 -0.29 17.97 2.46
CA ALA A 99 1.02 17.34 2.68
C ALA A 99 0.95 16.23 3.73
N VAL A 100 0.10 16.40 4.76
CA VAL A 100 -0.12 15.40 5.82
C VAL A 100 -0.87 14.17 5.29
N ARG A 101 -1.88 14.36 4.44
CA ARG A 101 -2.81 13.31 3.96
C ARG A 101 -2.35 12.59 2.71
N LEU A 102 -1.55 13.28 1.89
CA LEU A 102 -1.13 12.78 0.57
C LEU A 102 -0.44 11.41 0.62
N PRO A 103 0.44 11.10 1.59
CA PRO A 103 1.06 9.78 1.69
C PRO A 103 0.04 8.64 1.80
N SER A 104 -0.96 8.78 2.67
CA SER A 104 -2.02 7.78 2.88
C SER A 104 -2.92 7.61 1.65
N ALA A 105 -3.31 8.72 1.01
CA ALA A 105 -4.10 8.70 -0.21
C ALA A 105 -3.35 8.06 -1.39
N LEU A 106 -2.07 8.39 -1.57
CA LEU A 106 -1.22 7.80 -2.60
C LEU A 106 -0.99 6.30 -2.38
N ALA A 107 -0.69 5.89 -1.15
CA ALA A 107 -0.52 4.47 -0.82
C ALA A 107 -1.79 3.67 -1.13
N SER A 108 -2.94 4.20 -0.77
CA SER A 108 -4.25 3.61 -1.07
C SER A 108 -4.51 3.51 -2.57
N PHE A 109 -4.23 4.56 -3.33
CA PHE A 109 -4.40 4.57 -4.78
C PHE A 109 -3.48 3.54 -5.45
N VAL A 110 -2.19 3.53 -5.10
CA VAL A 110 -1.21 2.56 -5.62
C VAL A 110 -1.61 1.14 -5.29
N MET A 111 -2.10 0.88 -4.07
CA MET A 111 -2.60 -0.43 -3.66
C MET A 111 -3.78 -0.88 -4.54
N LEU A 112 -4.76 -0.02 -4.80
CA LEU A 112 -5.92 -0.35 -5.63
C LEU A 112 -5.50 -0.63 -7.08
N VAL A 113 -4.61 0.18 -7.65
CA VAL A 113 -4.05 -0.07 -8.98
C VAL A 113 -3.30 -1.40 -9.01
N PHE A 114 -2.51 -1.69 -7.97
CA PHE A 114 -1.79 -2.96 -7.86
C PHE A 114 -2.75 -4.16 -7.81
N ILE A 115 -3.84 -4.08 -7.05
CA ILE A 115 -4.89 -5.12 -7.00
C ILE A 115 -5.50 -5.34 -8.40
N ILE A 116 -5.84 -4.27 -9.12
CA ILE A 116 -6.39 -4.36 -10.48
C ILE A 116 -5.42 -5.11 -11.41
N LEU A 117 -4.17 -4.67 -11.44
CA LEU A 117 -3.15 -5.26 -12.32
C LEU A 117 -2.83 -6.71 -11.95
N TRP A 118 -2.78 -6.99 -10.65
CA TRP A 118 -2.51 -8.34 -10.14
C TRP A 118 -3.64 -9.31 -10.50
N LEU A 119 -4.90 -8.92 -10.25
CA LEU A 119 -6.06 -9.75 -10.60
C LEU A 119 -6.19 -9.94 -12.10
N ARG A 120 -6.00 -8.88 -12.90
CA ARG A 120 -5.94 -9.00 -14.37
C ARG A 120 -4.93 -10.05 -14.83
N LYS A 121 -3.74 -10.05 -14.23
CA LYS A 121 -2.68 -11.00 -14.59
C LYS A 121 -3.06 -12.46 -14.28
N HIS A 122 -3.76 -12.69 -13.17
CA HIS A 122 -4.02 -14.04 -12.67
C HIS A 122 -5.37 -14.61 -13.07
N THR A 123 -6.40 -13.77 -13.25
CA THR A 123 -7.75 -14.20 -13.68
C THR A 123 -7.94 -14.07 -15.19
N GLN A 124 -7.04 -13.38 -15.89
CA GLN A 124 -7.20 -13.00 -17.30
C GLN A 124 -8.45 -12.13 -17.57
N ASP A 125 -9.11 -11.68 -16.50
CA ASP A 125 -10.29 -10.84 -16.55
C ASP A 125 -10.00 -9.50 -15.87
N PHE A 126 -10.09 -8.45 -16.67
CA PHE A 126 -9.85 -7.09 -16.19
C PHE A 126 -11.01 -6.57 -15.32
N GLN A 127 -12.22 -7.02 -15.56
CA GLN A 127 -13.41 -6.57 -14.82
C GLN A 127 -13.37 -7.01 -13.36
N VAL A 128 -12.83 -8.20 -13.08
CA VAL A 128 -12.66 -8.69 -11.70
C VAL A 128 -11.77 -7.73 -10.88
N GLY A 129 -10.68 -7.26 -11.48
CA GLY A 129 -9.80 -6.29 -10.81
C GLY A 129 -10.46 -4.95 -10.55
N ILE A 130 -11.20 -4.43 -11.53
CA ILE A 130 -11.98 -3.18 -11.40
C ILE A 130 -13.02 -3.33 -10.28
N LEU A 131 -13.81 -4.40 -10.31
CA LEU A 131 -14.86 -4.63 -9.32
C LEU A 131 -14.29 -4.72 -7.91
N ALA A 132 -13.18 -5.46 -7.74
CA ALA A 132 -12.50 -5.55 -6.45
C ALA A 132 -12.05 -4.17 -5.93
N ALA A 133 -11.42 -3.35 -6.77
CA ALA A 133 -10.97 -2.01 -6.38
C ALA A 133 -12.15 -1.08 -6.05
N LEU A 134 -13.25 -1.15 -6.80
CA LEU A 134 -14.46 -0.35 -6.55
C LEU A 134 -15.13 -0.77 -5.23
N ILE A 135 -15.22 -2.07 -4.93
CA ILE A 135 -15.76 -2.56 -3.65
C ILE A 135 -14.92 -2.00 -2.49
N VAL A 136 -13.59 -2.04 -2.60
CA VAL A 136 -12.70 -1.53 -1.55
C VAL A 136 -12.88 -0.02 -1.38
N VAL A 137 -12.86 0.76 -2.47
CA VAL A 137 -12.96 2.22 -2.38
C VAL A 137 -14.34 2.69 -1.93
N CYS A 138 -15.39 1.91 -2.17
CA CYS A 138 -16.74 2.21 -1.70
C CYS A 138 -16.98 1.78 -0.24
N SER A 139 -16.05 1.02 0.36
CA SER A 139 -16.21 0.62 1.76
C SER A 139 -15.94 1.79 2.70
N ASN A 140 -16.86 2.00 3.65
CA ASN A 140 -16.80 3.14 4.58
C ASN A 140 -15.51 3.14 5.41
N GLY A 141 -15.09 2.00 5.93
CA GLY A 141 -13.87 1.87 6.72
C GLY A 141 -12.57 2.16 5.96
N PHE A 142 -12.59 2.11 4.62
CA PHE A 142 -11.41 2.40 3.81
C PHE A 142 -11.20 3.91 3.59
N ILE A 143 -12.29 4.69 3.52
CA ILE A 143 -12.22 6.12 3.17
C ILE A 143 -12.24 7.02 4.41
N HIS A 144 -12.99 6.63 5.46
CA HIS A 144 -13.24 7.45 6.62
C HIS A 144 -12.10 7.46 7.65
N GLU A 145 -12.45 7.44 8.93
CA GLU A 145 -11.52 7.56 10.06
C GLU A 145 -10.43 6.50 10.01
N HIS A 146 -9.19 6.93 10.23
CA HIS A 146 -7.97 6.12 10.09
C HIS A 146 -7.77 5.49 8.70
N GLY A 147 -8.56 5.93 7.71
CA GLY A 147 -8.54 5.40 6.36
C GLY A 147 -7.62 6.16 5.41
N SER A 148 -7.93 6.05 4.12
CA SER A 148 -7.10 6.58 3.03
C SER A 148 -7.04 8.10 2.95
N ARG A 149 -7.97 8.84 3.60
CA ARG A 149 -8.09 10.29 3.53
C ARG A 149 -7.61 11.02 4.78
N THR A 150 -6.98 10.33 5.70
CA THR A 150 -6.40 10.87 6.93
C THR A 150 -4.89 10.67 6.95
N GLY A 151 -4.18 11.54 7.65
CA GLY A 151 -2.72 11.43 7.85
C GLY A 151 -2.35 10.36 8.86
N ASP A 152 -2.94 9.15 8.73
CA ASP A 152 -2.77 8.04 9.65
C ASP A 152 -1.95 6.89 9.04
N HIS A 153 -1.40 6.06 9.90
CA HIS A 153 -0.53 4.94 9.54
C HIS A 153 -1.28 3.77 8.87
N ASP A 154 -2.59 3.63 9.10
CA ASP A 154 -3.35 2.44 8.72
C ASP A 154 -3.40 2.21 7.21
N ALA A 155 -3.65 3.25 6.43
CA ALA A 155 -3.70 3.16 4.97
C ALA A 155 -2.36 2.68 4.38
N LEU A 156 -1.24 3.23 4.88
CA LEU A 156 0.10 2.80 4.48
C LEU A 156 0.37 1.35 4.87
N MET A 157 0.10 0.99 6.13
CA MET A 157 0.29 -0.37 6.64
C MET A 157 -0.52 -1.37 5.81
N ILE A 158 -1.80 -1.09 5.53
CA ILE A 158 -2.67 -1.97 4.73
C ILE A 158 -2.13 -2.11 3.31
N ALA A 159 -1.69 -1.02 2.67
CA ALA A 159 -1.12 -1.08 1.32
C ALA A 159 0.11 -2.00 1.25
N PHE A 160 1.03 -1.88 2.20
CA PHE A 160 2.20 -2.75 2.26
C PHE A 160 1.85 -4.18 2.67
N THR A 161 0.88 -4.39 3.56
CA THR A 161 0.41 -5.71 3.96
C THR A 161 -0.24 -6.45 2.78
N ILE A 162 -1.06 -5.79 1.98
CA ILE A 162 -1.62 -6.36 0.75
C ILE A 162 -0.49 -6.67 -0.24
N GLY A 163 0.47 -5.76 -0.42
CA GLY A 163 1.66 -6.02 -1.24
C GLY A 163 2.42 -7.25 -0.77
N PHE A 164 2.63 -7.41 0.53
CA PHE A 164 3.24 -8.60 1.12
C PHE A 164 2.45 -9.87 0.80
N LEU A 165 1.15 -9.89 1.10
CA LEU A 165 0.29 -11.07 0.89
C LEU A 165 0.26 -11.53 -0.56
N LEU A 166 0.08 -10.61 -1.50
CA LEU A 166 0.02 -10.93 -2.92
C LEU A 166 1.36 -11.47 -3.44
N ASN A 167 2.48 -10.96 -2.96
CA ASN A 167 3.80 -11.47 -3.32
C ASN A 167 4.10 -12.83 -2.67
N VAL A 168 3.69 -13.07 -1.41
CA VAL A 168 3.78 -14.38 -0.78
C VAL A 168 2.95 -15.41 -1.55
N PHE A 169 1.72 -15.07 -1.92
CA PHE A 169 0.88 -15.92 -2.76
C PHE A 169 1.56 -16.23 -4.10
N GLN A 170 2.13 -15.22 -4.75
CA GLN A 170 2.84 -15.38 -6.02
C GLN A 170 4.06 -16.33 -5.90
N TYR A 171 4.78 -16.26 -4.77
CA TYR A 171 5.86 -17.19 -4.49
C TYR A 171 5.35 -18.62 -4.26
N LEU A 172 4.31 -18.78 -3.44
CA LEU A 172 3.81 -20.10 -3.06
C LEU A 172 3.14 -20.85 -4.22
N GLU A 173 2.33 -20.15 -5.02
CA GLU A 173 1.59 -20.79 -6.13
C GLU A 173 2.41 -20.88 -7.43
N PHE A 174 3.13 -19.82 -7.77
CA PHE A 174 3.83 -19.73 -9.07
C PHE A 174 5.36 -19.91 -8.95
N LYS A 175 5.87 -20.18 -7.75
CA LYS A 175 7.31 -20.45 -7.47
C LYS A 175 8.25 -19.33 -7.95
N GLN A 176 7.78 -18.08 -7.96
CA GLN A 176 8.57 -16.93 -8.40
C GLN A 176 9.44 -16.40 -7.25
N ASN A 177 10.72 -16.79 -7.21
CA ASN A 177 11.64 -16.39 -6.13
C ASN A 177 11.79 -14.87 -5.98
N LYS A 178 11.68 -14.10 -7.07
CA LYS A 178 11.71 -12.62 -7.00
C LYS A 178 10.58 -12.04 -6.15
N ALA A 179 9.44 -12.72 -6.06
CA ALA A 179 8.33 -12.29 -5.23
C ALA A 179 8.67 -12.29 -3.73
N LEU A 180 9.59 -13.15 -3.26
CA LEU A 180 10.07 -13.12 -1.88
C LEU A 180 10.78 -11.80 -1.53
N ILE A 181 11.55 -11.25 -2.45
CA ILE A 181 12.22 -9.95 -2.24
C ILE A 181 11.20 -8.86 -2.06
N TRP A 182 10.19 -8.80 -2.95
CA TRP A 182 9.12 -7.82 -2.83
C TRP A 182 8.26 -8.03 -1.59
N ALA A 183 7.98 -9.29 -1.23
CA ALA A 183 7.27 -9.61 0.00
C ALA A 183 8.04 -9.09 1.24
N SER A 184 9.36 -9.36 1.32
CA SER A 184 10.17 -8.89 2.45
C SER A 184 10.26 -7.36 2.52
N LEU A 185 10.39 -6.67 1.39
CA LEU A 185 10.38 -5.21 1.34
C LEU A 185 9.04 -4.64 1.80
N CYS A 186 7.94 -5.21 1.33
CA CYS A 186 6.60 -4.80 1.75
C CYS A 186 6.37 -5.05 3.25
N LEU A 187 6.76 -6.23 3.78
CA LEU A 187 6.62 -6.52 5.20
C LEU A 187 7.48 -5.58 6.05
N SER A 188 8.73 -5.31 5.64
CA SER A 188 9.61 -4.36 6.34
C SER A 188 9.01 -2.95 6.36
N ALA A 189 8.46 -2.48 5.24
CA ALA A 189 7.80 -1.19 5.16
C ALA A 189 6.52 -1.14 6.03
N ALA A 190 5.74 -2.22 6.07
CA ALA A 190 4.57 -2.31 6.94
C ALA A 190 4.97 -2.24 8.43
N VAL A 191 6.03 -2.96 8.82
CA VAL A 191 6.56 -2.93 10.20
C VAL A 191 7.11 -1.54 10.55
N LEU A 192 7.82 -0.89 9.62
CA LEU A 192 8.29 0.50 9.80
C LEU A 192 7.14 1.53 9.83
N THR A 193 5.94 1.14 9.42
CA THR A 193 4.74 1.98 9.50
C THR A 193 4.00 1.80 10.83
N LYS A 194 3.72 0.56 11.24
CA LYS A 194 2.85 0.30 12.42
C LYS A 194 3.33 -0.89 13.25
N SER A 195 4.63 -1.12 13.36
CA SER A 195 5.26 -2.12 14.25
C SER A 195 4.58 -3.49 14.24
N VAL A 196 4.18 -3.96 15.43
CA VAL A 196 3.59 -5.28 15.67
C VAL A 196 2.27 -5.49 14.93
N ALA A 197 1.48 -4.44 14.69
CA ALA A 197 0.22 -4.54 13.97
C ALA A 197 0.40 -5.13 12.56
N ALA A 198 1.49 -4.79 11.87
CA ALA A 198 1.82 -5.33 10.57
C ALA A 198 2.10 -6.85 10.58
N LEU A 199 2.51 -7.41 11.72
CA LEU A 199 2.82 -8.84 11.87
C LEU A 199 1.58 -9.71 12.11
N MET A 200 0.42 -9.09 12.39
CA MET A 200 -0.84 -9.83 12.64
C MET A 200 -1.30 -10.66 11.43
N VAL A 201 -0.79 -10.39 10.25
CA VAL A 201 -1.07 -11.16 9.04
C VAL A 201 -0.30 -12.49 8.98
N LEU A 202 0.82 -12.61 9.70
CA LEU A 202 1.72 -13.79 9.63
C LEU A 202 1.07 -15.10 10.07
N PRO A 203 0.23 -15.16 11.13
CA PRO A 203 -0.48 -16.39 11.47
C PRO A 203 -1.36 -16.91 10.33
N GLY A 204 -2.04 -16.02 9.58
CA GLY A 204 -2.83 -16.39 8.41
C GLY A 204 -1.97 -16.95 7.28
N VAL A 205 -0.81 -16.32 7.02
CA VAL A 205 0.16 -16.82 6.03
C VAL A 205 0.70 -18.19 6.45
N LEU A 206 1.07 -18.38 7.72
CA LEU A 206 1.54 -19.65 8.23
C LEU A 206 0.47 -20.75 8.08
N PHE A 207 -0.77 -20.44 8.44
CA PHE A 207 -1.89 -21.36 8.25
C PHE A 207 -2.05 -21.77 6.77
N TYR A 208 -2.01 -20.82 5.86
CA TYR A 208 -2.07 -21.09 4.42
C TYR A 208 -0.92 -22.02 3.95
N VAL A 209 0.32 -21.74 4.37
CA VAL A 209 1.50 -22.55 4.03
C VAL A 209 1.38 -24.00 4.57
N LEU A 210 0.81 -24.16 5.77
CA LEU A 210 0.55 -25.47 6.39
C LEU A 210 -0.52 -26.26 5.63
N VAL A 211 -1.65 -25.63 5.30
CA VAL A 211 -2.74 -26.26 4.53
C VAL A 211 -2.26 -26.73 3.17
N GLN A 212 -1.46 -25.91 2.50
CA GLN A 212 -0.85 -26.24 1.20
C GLN A 212 0.30 -27.24 1.29
N LYS A 213 0.66 -27.70 2.50
CA LYS A 213 1.79 -28.62 2.74
C LYS A 213 3.13 -28.13 2.16
N GLN A 214 3.31 -26.83 2.05
CA GLN A 214 4.49 -26.20 1.42
C GLN A 214 5.56 -25.76 2.44
N LEU A 215 5.36 -25.99 3.74
CA LEU A 215 6.26 -25.52 4.79
C LEU A 215 7.69 -26.03 4.59
N LEU A 216 7.85 -27.35 4.43
CA LEU A 216 9.17 -27.94 4.22
C LEU A 216 9.83 -27.50 2.91
N ALA A 217 9.06 -27.35 1.85
CA ALA A 217 9.55 -26.87 0.57
C ALA A 217 10.04 -25.41 0.67
N THR A 218 9.30 -24.56 1.38
CA THR A 218 9.67 -23.16 1.62
C THR A 218 10.93 -23.04 2.46
N LEU A 219 11.02 -23.81 3.56
CA LEU A 219 12.19 -23.83 4.44
C LEU A 219 13.45 -24.40 3.76
N LYS A 220 13.31 -25.31 2.79
CA LYS A 220 14.44 -25.84 2.00
C LYS A 220 14.88 -24.93 0.87
N ASN A 221 14.10 -23.90 0.52
CA ASN A 221 14.43 -23.00 -0.57
C ASN A 221 15.56 -22.04 -0.17
N LYS A 222 16.70 -22.13 -0.89
CA LYS A 222 17.85 -21.24 -0.66
C LYS A 222 17.50 -19.76 -0.82
N ALA A 223 16.61 -19.41 -1.77
CA ALA A 223 16.18 -18.03 -1.96
C ALA A 223 15.45 -17.47 -0.73
N PHE A 224 14.68 -18.27 0.00
CA PHE A 224 14.06 -17.88 1.25
C PHE A 224 15.11 -17.46 2.29
N TRP A 225 16.14 -18.26 2.48
CA TRP A 225 17.21 -17.95 3.42
C TRP A 225 18.10 -16.79 2.99
N GLN A 226 18.34 -16.63 1.69
CA GLN A 226 19.08 -15.47 1.16
C GLN A 226 18.38 -14.15 1.47
N VAL A 227 17.06 -14.10 1.34
CA VAL A 227 16.27 -12.90 1.71
C VAL A 227 16.32 -12.66 3.22
N CYS A 228 16.15 -13.70 4.03
CA CYS A 228 16.26 -13.60 5.51
C CYS A 228 17.68 -13.20 5.96
N TRP A 229 18.71 -13.66 5.28
CA TRP A 229 20.12 -13.37 5.63
C TRP A 229 20.56 -11.98 5.20
N SER A 230 20.15 -11.51 4.03
CA SER A 230 20.52 -10.18 3.52
C SER A 230 19.98 -9.04 4.39
N SER A 231 18.91 -9.27 5.12
CA SER A 231 18.39 -8.32 6.11
C SER A 231 19.26 -8.23 7.37
N ARG A 232 20.05 -9.29 7.68
CA ARG A 232 20.91 -9.35 8.87
C ARG A 232 22.30 -8.70 8.70
N GLN A 233 22.76 -8.54 7.46
CA GLN A 233 24.09 -7.93 7.20
C GLN A 233 24.04 -6.40 7.05
N ARG A 234 22.87 -5.77 7.11
CA ARG A 234 22.67 -4.31 7.00
C ARG A 234 22.20 -3.67 8.31
N SER A 235 22.14 -4.41 9.37
CA SER A 235 21.92 -3.94 10.75
C SER A 235 23.23 -3.96 11.54
#